data_dead594f8656a128c4ba90ea573d5711
#
_entry.id   dead594f8656a128c4ba90ea573d5711
#
_cell.length_a   1.000
_cell.length_b   1.000
_cell.length_c   1.000
_cell.angle_alpha   90.00
_cell.angle_beta   90.00
_cell.angle_gamma   90.00
#
_symmetry.space_group_name_H-M   'P 1'
#
loop_
_entity.id
_entity.type
_entity.pdbx_description
1 polymer ?
#
loop_
_entity_poly.entity_id
_entity_poly.type
_entity_poly.pdbx_seq_one_letter_code
_entity_poly.pdbx_strand_id
1 'polypeptide(L)'
;MEKQVLIIINDAPYGTEKAYNGLRLANQLLKDNDDSELVVFLMADAATCAIPGQKTPNGFYNIERMIKALVLKGGRIKVCTSCAEARGIHNIQLVEGAELSTMSELAKLTMNFDRVLTF
;
A
#
# COMPACT_ATOMS: atom_id res chain seq x y z
N MET A 1 -18.03 -5.34 -14.62
CA MET A 1 -17.75 -3.91 -14.78
C MET A 1 -16.55 -3.53 -13.95
N GLU A 2 -15.58 -2.88 -14.56
CA GLU A 2 -14.38 -2.44 -13.89
C GLU A 2 -14.69 -1.44 -12.77
N LYS A 3 -14.03 -1.63 -11.64
CA LYS A 3 -14.12 -0.71 -10.50
C LYS A 3 -12.75 -0.16 -10.18
N GLN A 4 -12.70 1.06 -9.66
CA GLN A 4 -11.47 1.70 -9.22
C GLN A 4 -11.52 1.90 -7.72
N VAL A 5 -10.62 1.25 -7.01
CA VAL A 5 -10.58 1.29 -5.55
C VAL A 5 -9.24 1.85 -5.07
N LEU A 6 -9.33 2.85 -4.20
CA LEU A 6 -8.17 3.45 -3.54
C LEU A 6 -8.22 3.06 -2.06
N ILE A 7 -7.14 2.45 -1.59
CA ILE A 7 -6.99 2.12 -0.17
C ILE A 7 -5.85 2.95 0.39
N ILE A 8 -6.16 3.76 1.39
CA ILE A 8 -5.17 4.59 2.08
C ILE A 8 -4.84 3.93 3.41
N ILE A 9 -3.56 3.67 3.66
CA ILE A 9 -3.09 3.07 4.91
C ILE A 9 -2.20 4.08 5.62
N ASN A 10 -2.45 4.30 6.92
CA ASN A 10 -1.73 5.27 7.73
C ASN A 10 -0.83 4.64 8.79
N ASP A 11 -1.03 3.37 9.12
CA ASP A 11 -0.31 2.72 10.21
C ASP A 11 0.92 1.96 9.73
N ALA A 12 1.89 1.83 10.61
CA ALA A 12 3.11 1.06 10.40
C ALA A 12 2.79 -0.42 10.09
N PRO A 13 3.73 -1.15 9.50
CA PRO A 13 3.48 -2.55 9.11
C PRO A 13 3.18 -3.46 10.31
N TYR A 14 3.71 -3.11 11.46
CA TYR A 14 3.58 -3.91 12.68
C TYR A 14 3.27 -2.99 13.87
N GLY A 15 2.51 -3.50 14.84
CA GLY A 15 2.06 -2.74 15.99
C GLY A 15 0.54 -2.67 16.08
N THR A 16 -0.13 -2.47 14.97
CA THR A 16 -1.58 -2.66 14.82
C THR A 16 -1.82 -3.58 13.64
N GLU A 17 -3.08 -3.99 13.44
CA GLU A 17 -3.42 -4.84 12.30
C GLU A 17 -3.98 -4.05 11.12
N LYS A 18 -3.94 -2.72 11.17
CA LYS A 18 -4.57 -1.90 10.11
C LYS A 18 -3.88 -2.09 8.76
N ALA A 19 -2.55 -2.02 8.71
CA ALA A 19 -1.82 -2.25 7.47
C ALA A 19 -2.07 -3.66 6.93
N TYR A 20 -2.01 -4.64 7.80
CA TYR A 20 -2.28 -6.03 7.47
C TYR A 20 -3.69 -6.19 6.87
N ASN A 21 -4.70 -5.65 7.55
CA ASN A 21 -6.07 -5.78 7.07
C ASN A 21 -6.32 -5.00 5.79
N GLY A 22 -5.71 -3.82 5.64
CA GLY A 22 -5.80 -3.06 4.39
C GLY A 22 -5.25 -3.84 3.22
N LEU A 23 -4.08 -4.47 3.38
CA LEU A 23 -3.46 -5.27 2.34
C LEU A 23 -4.20 -6.59 2.09
N ARG A 24 -4.78 -7.20 3.13
CA ARG A 24 -5.64 -8.38 2.97
C ARG A 24 -6.82 -8.06 2.08
N LEU A 25 -7.50 -6.96 2.39
CA LEU A 25 -8.65 -6.54 1.60
C LEU A 25 -8.24 -6.24 0.16
N ALA A 26 -7.14 -5.53 -0.04
CA ALA A 26 -6.64 -5.20 -1.36
C ALA A 26 -6.38 -6.47 -2.19
N ASN A 27 -5.69 -7.44 -1.61
CA ASN A 27 -5.38 -8.70 -2.29
C ASN A 27 -6.64 -9.49 -2.61
N GLN A 28 -7.61 -9.51 -1.68
CA GLN A 28 -8.87 -10.24 -1.89
C GLN A 28 -9.71 -9.57 -2.98
N LEU A 29 -9.74 -8.24 -3.01
CA LEU A 29 -10.46 -7.51 -4.05
C LEU A 29 -9.95 -7.85 -5.45
N LEU A 30 -8.64 -7.89 -5.63
CA LEU A 30 -8.07 -8.24 -6.93
C LEU A 30 -8.20 -9.73 -7.26
N LYS A 31 -8.17 -10.58 -6.26
CA LYS A 31 -8.38 -12.01 -6.46
C LYS A 31 -9.81 -12.30 -6.98
N ASP A 32 -10.79 -11.61 -6.42
CA ASP A 32 -12.19 -11.84 -6.75
C ASP A 32 -12.67 -10.99 -7.92
N ASN A 33 -11.96 -9.89 -8.24
CA ASN A 33 -12.35 -8.92 -9.27
C ASN A 33 -11.10 -8.51 -10.05
N ASP A 34 -10.59 -9.41 -10.88
CA ASP A 34 -9.31 -9.24 -11.57
C ASP A 34 -9.33 -8.14 -12.64
N ASP A 35 -10.51 -7.65 -13.01
CA ASP A 35 -10.67 -6.51 -13.92
C ASP A 35 -10.67 -5.15 -13.19
N SER A 36 -10.54 -5.16 -11.87
CA SER A 36 -10.55 -3.92 -11.09
C SER A 36 -9.19 -3.23 -11.08
N GLU A 37 -9.20 -1.91 -11.00
CA GLU A 37 -8.01 -1.10 -10.80
C GLU A 37 -7.90 -0.78 -9.31
N LEU A 38 -6.74 -1.07 -8.73
CA LEU A 38 -6.55 -0.88 -7.29
C LEU A 38 -5.22 -0.22 -7.00
N VAL A 39 -5.29 0.84 -6.19
CA VAL A 39 -4.11 1.55 -5.70
C VAL A 39 -4.14 1.53 -4.18
N VAL A 40 -3.02 1.15 -3.57
CA VAL A 40 -2.78 1.32 -2.14
C VAL A 40 -1.81 2.49 -1.97
N PHE A 41 -2.21 3.48 -1.18
CA PHE A 41 -1.40 4.66 -0.90
C PHE A 41 -0.95 4.61 0.55
N LEU A 42 0.37 4.53 0.75
CA LEU A 42 0.98 4.39 2.08
C LEU A 42 1.36 5.77 2.61
N MET A 43 0.64 6.22 3.64
CA MET A 43 0.79 7.53 4.27
C MET A 43 1.37 7.39 5.66
N ALA A 44 1.91 8.47 6.19
CA ALA A 44 2.38 8.54 7.59
C ALA A 44 3.32 7.37 7.89
N ASP A 45 3.14 6.69 9.00
CA ASP A 45 3.97 5.54 9.36
C ASP A 45 3.84 4.37 8.38
N ALA A 46 2.77 4.33 7.60
CA ALA A 46 2.61 3.27 6.58
C ALA A 46 3.67 3.35 5.47
N ALA A 47 4.35 4.49 5.32
CA ALA A 47 5.50 4.57 4.41
C ALA A 47 6.55 3.50 4.76
N THR A 48 6.67 3.12 6.03
CA THR A 48 7.61 2.09 6.45
C THR A 48 7.19 0.67 6.04
N CYS A 49 5.96 0.48 5.57
CA CYS A 49 5.55 -0.79 4.98
C CYS A 49 6.36 -1.14 3.73
N ALA A 50 6.90 -0.12 3.06
CA ALA A 50 7.66 -0.29 1.82
C ALA A 50 9.16 -0.54 2.06
N ILE A 51 9.61 -0.60 3.30
CA ILE A 51 11.01 -0.94 3.62
C ILE A 51 11.20 -2.44 3.42
N PRO A 52 12.11 -2.87 2.53
CA PRO A 52 12.32 -4.29 2.29
C PRO A 52 13.11 -4.94 3.42
N GLY A 53 12.97 -6.26 3.54
CA GLY A 53 13.81 -7.07 4.44
C GLY A 53 13.38 -7.06 5.89
N GLN A 54 12.20 -6.56 6.23
CA GLN A 54 11.70 -6.61 7.59
C GLN A 54 11.34 -8.06 7.94
N LYS A 55 11.94 -8.58 8.99
CA LYS A 55 11.73 -9.96 9.43
C LYS A 55 10.85 -9.98 10.67
N THR A 56 9.86 -10.87 10.65
CA THR A 56 8.96 -11.09 11.76
C THR A 56 9.13 -12.49 12.31
N PRO A 57 8.77 -12.73 13.58
CA PRO A 57 8.77 -14.08 14.13
C PRO A 57 7.88 -15.03 13.33
N ASN A 58 8.15 -16.32 13.39
CA ASN A 58 7.33 -17.34 12.75
C ASN A 58 5.87 -17.21 13.23
N GLY A 59 4.96 -17.34 12.29
CA GLY A 59 3.52 -17.21 12.57
C GLY A 59 2.97 -15.81 12.41
N PHE A 60 3.83 -14.79 12.27
CA PHE A 60 3.36 -13.45 11.94
C PHE A 60 3.19 -13.30 10.43
N TYR A 61 2.26 -12.42 10.04
CA TYR A 61 2.08 -12.03 8.66
C TYR A 61 3.32 -11.25 8.18
N ASN A 62 3.57 -11.30 6.88
CA ASN A 62 4.70 -10.62 6.25
C ASN A 62 4.16 -9.56 5.28
N ILE A 63 4.32 -8.30 5.64
CA ILE A 63 3.79 -7.17 4.86
C ILE A 63 4.45 -7.08 3.49
N GLU A 64 5.75 -7.31 3.40
CA GLU A 64 6.45 -7.26 2.10
C GLU A 64 5.88 -8.29 1.13
N ARG A 65 5.61 -9.50 1.58
CA ARG A 65 5.00 -10.54 0.74
C ARG A 65 3.62 -10.13 0.25
N MET A 66 2.84 -9.48 1.13
CA MET A 66 1.50 -9.03 0.78
C MET A 66 1.54 -7.93 -0.28
N ILE A 67 2.51 -7.00 -0.17
CA ILE A 67 2.72 -5.97 -1.18
C ILE A 67 3.11 -6.61 -2.51
N LYS A 68 4.08 -7.52 -2.49
CA LYS A 68 4.53 -8.21 -3.71
C LYS A 68 3.40 -8.99 -4.38
N ALA A 69 2.58 -9.67 -3.58
CA ALA A 69 1.43 -10.40 -4.10
C ALA A 69 0.44 -9.47 -4.80
N LEU A 70 0.21 -8.29 -4.21
CA LEU A 70 -0.68 -7.30 -4.78
C LEU A 70 -0.15 -6.78 -6.12
N VAL A 71 1.15 -6.46 -6.17
CA VAL A 71 1.80 -5.98 -7.39
C VAL A 71 1.72 -7.02 -8.50
N LEU A 72 1.91 -8.29 -8.16
CA LEU A 72 1.81 -9.39 -9.15
C LEU A 72 0.40 -9.51 -9.74
N LYS A 73 -0.62 -9.12 -8.99
CA LYS A 73 -2.01 -9.12 -9.47
C LYS A 73 -2.38 -7.84 -10.23
N GLY A 74 -1.43 -6.92 -10.41
CA GLY A 74 -1.66 -5.66 -11.10
C GLY A 74 -2.01 -4.48 -10.21
N GLY A 75 -2.02 -4.66 -8.90
CA GLY A 75 -2.21 -3.57 -7.95
C GLY A 75 -1.01 -2.63 -7.94
N ARG A 76 -1.27 -1.36 -7.63
CA ARG A 76 -0.21 -0.34 -7.56
C ARG A 76 -0.01 0.09 -6.11
N ILE A 77 1.25 0.23 -5.71
CA ILE A 77 1.63 0.66 -4.38
C ILE A 77 2.31 2.02 -4.49
N LYS A 78 1.72 3.03 -3.88
CA LYS A 78 2.26 4.39 -3.84
C LYS A 78 2.67 4.74 -2.41
N VAL A 79 3.77 5.45 -2.28
CA VAL A 79 4.33 5.85 -0.98
C VAL A 79 4.44 7.37 -0.93
N CYS A 80 3.87 7.97 0.10
CA CYS A 80 3.95 9.42 0.29
C CYS A 80 5.42 9.86 0.41
N THR A 81 5.86 10.72 -0.49
CA THR A 81 7.26 11.19 -0.52
C THR A 81 7.61 11.97 0.76
N SER A 82 6.77 12.91 1.17
CA SER A 82 7.05 13.70 2.37
C SER A 82 7.05 12.84 3.63
N CYS A 83 6.20 11.83 3.69
CA CYS A 83 6.19 10.87 4.80
C CYS A 83 7.47 10.04 4.82
N ALA A 84 7.96 9.64 3.65
CA ALA A 84 9.22 8.90 3.51
C ALA A 84 10.42 9.79 3.88
N GLU A 85 10.41 11.05 3.45
CA GLU A 85 11.47 12.01 3.79
C GLU A 85 11.55 12.23 5.30
N ALA A 86 10.41 12.42 5.95
CA ALA A 86 10.33 12.62 7.40
C ALA A 86 10.92 11.43 8.17
N ARG A 87 10.98 10.26 7.58
CA ARG A 87 11.48 9.02 8.20
C ARG A 87 12.83 8.57 7.66
N GLY A 88 13.44 9.38 6.77
CA GLY A 88 14.76 9.09 6.23
C GLY A 88 14.81 7.90 5.29
N ILE A 89 13.69 7.53 4.69
CA ILE A 89 13.63 6.36 3.81
C ILE A 89 13.33 6.71 2.35
N HIS A 90 13.31 7.99 2.01
CA HIS A 90 12.99 8.43 0.64
C HIS A 90 14.09 8.08 -0.37
N ASN A 91 15.30 7.81 0.09
CA ASN A 91 16.45 7.51 -0.77
C ASN A 91 16.95 6.07 -0.69
N ILE A 92 16.20 5.20 -0.03
CA ILE A 92 16.50 3.76 -0.03
C ILE A 92 15.73 3.09 -1.17
N GLN A 93 16.16 1.88 -1.53
CA GLN A 93 15.39 1.06 -2.45
C GLN A 93 14.19 0.47 -1.71
N LEU A 94 12.99 0.81 -2.18
CA LEU A 94 11.75 0.31 -1.59
C LEU A 94 11.44 -1.09 -2.10
N VAL A 95 10.46 -1.73 -1.48
CA VAL A 95 9.93 -3.02 -1.94
C VAL A 95 9.58 -2.90 -3.43
N GLU A 96 9.94 -3.91 -4.21
CA GLU A 96 9.70 -3.93 -5.66
C GLU A 96 8.23 -3.64 -6.00
N GLY A 97 8.03 -2.67 -6.86
CA GLY A 97 6.71 -2.21 -7.27
C GLY A 97 6.19 -1.03 -6.46
N ALA A 98 6.79 -0.69 -5.33
CA ALA A 98 6.42 0.49 -4.56
C ALA A 98 7.09 1.73 -5.16
N GLU A 99 6.32 2.79 -5.34
CA GLU A 99 6.80 4.02 -5.96
C GLU A 99 6.48 5.23 -5.09
N LEU A 100 7.44 6.15 -4.97
CA LEU A 100 7.19 7.42 -4.30
C LEU A 100 6.16 8.23 -5.09
N SER A 101 5.27 8.90 -4.37
CA SER A 101 4.21 9.68 -4.96
C SER A 101 3.96 10.95 -4.14
N THR A 102 2.97 11.72 -4.55
CA THR A 102 2.71 13.05 -4.00
C THR A 102 1.28 13.19 -3.53
N MET A 103 1.04 14.20 -2.70
CA MET A 103 -0.32 14.56 -2.29
C MET A 103 -1.17 14.96 -3.50
N SER A 104 -0.56 15.56 -4.52
CA SER A 104 -1.28 15.91 -5.75
C SER A 104 -1.81 14.66 -6.46
N GLU A 105 -1.02 13.60 -6.54
CA GLU A 105 -1.49 12.33 -7.12
C GLU A 105 -2.58 11.72 -6.26
N LEU A 106 -2.41 11.72 -4.94
CA LEU A 106 -3.43 11.19 -4.03
C LEU A 106 -4.76 11.93 -4.19
N ALA A 107 -4.71 13.27 -4.33
CA ALA A 107 -5.90 14.07 -4.55
C ALA A 107 -6.61 13.68 -5.84
N LYS A 108 -5.86 13.48 -6.93
CA LYS A 108 -6.43 13.05 -8.22
C LYS A 108 -7.07 11.67 -8.10
N LEU A 109 -6.41 10.74 -7.45
CA LEU A 109 -6.96 9.40 -7.24
C LEU A 109 -8.24 9.46 -6.42
N THR A 110 -8.25 10.27 -5.36
CA THR A 110 -9.41 10.43 -4.50
C THR A 110 -10.62 10.96 -5.27
N MET A 111 -10.41 11.91 -6.18
CA MET A 111 -11.50 12.51 -6.96
C MET A 111 -12.00 11.59 -8.06
N ASN A 112 -11.16 10.70 -8.57
CA ASN A 112 -11.49 9.90 -9.77
C ASN A 112 -11.88 8.46 -9.47
N PHE A 113 -11.45 7.90 -8.34
CA PHE A 113 -11.72 6.50 -8.02
C PHE A 113 -13.13 6.33 -7.43
N ASP A 114 -13.76 5.20 -7.75
CA ASP A 114 -15.13 4.91 -7.34
C ASP A 114 -15.28 4.77 -5.84
N ARG A 115 -14.26 4.17 -5.20
CA ARG A 115 -14.29 3.89 -3.76
C ARG A 115 -12.97 4.28 -3.13
N VAL A 116 -13.05 4.91 -1.96
CA VAL A 116 -11.88 5.28 -1.18
C VAL A 116 -12.06 4.73 0.23
N LEU A 117 -11.12 3.89 0.65
CA LEU A 117 -11.14 3.27 1.97
C LEU A 117 -9.88 3.67 2.73
N THR A 118 -9.99 3.88 4.03
CA THR A 118 -8.87 4.28 4.88
C THR A 118 -8.71 3.31 6.05
N PHE A 119 -7.49 2.92 6.25
CA PHE A 119 -7.10 2.06 7.39
C PHE A 119 -6.09 2.76 8.28
#